data_2d4e4245e755bc4071c462e2db1a81e3
#
_entry.id   2d4e4245e755bc4071c462e2db1a81e3
#
_cell.length_a   1.000
_cell.length_b   1.000
_cell.length_c   1.000
_cell.angle_alpha   90.00
_cell.angle_beta   90.00
_cell.angle_gamma   90.00
#
_symmetry.space_group_name_H-M   'P 1'
#
loop_
_entity.id
_entity.type
_entity.pdbx_description
1 polymer ?
#
loop_
_entity_poly.entity_id
_entity_poly.type
_entity_poly.pdbx_seq_one_letter_code
_entity_poly.pdbx_strand_id
1 'polypeptide(L)'
;MSNALELRGLCKNYPAFTLKDVSFDVPQGAVVGFIGRNGAGKSTTLKSILGLVHPDGGEVRCFGQDVRQHEREFKESIGVVLGGIDFYPKKKVRTITDVTRRFYDNWDEEKYRYYLQLFHIDETKRVDQLSSGMRVKYLLALALSHNARLLLLDEPTSGLDPVSRDELVELFRAIVADGQRSILFSTHITSDLEKCASHIAFIKNGAIFHSSSVAEFMAAYADRGATLEDIIVSVERRELDEGVII
;
A
#
# COMPACT_ATOMS: atom_id res chain seq x y z
N MET A 1 1.65 -11.52 18.03
CA MET A 1 2.57 -10.87 17.09
C MET A 1 2.37 -9.37 17.23
N SER A 2 3.42 -8.56 17.08
CA SER A 2 3.29 -7.09 17.10
C SER A 2 2.83 -6.58 15.73
N ASN A 3 2.08 -5.47 15.72
CA ASN A 3 1.60 -4.87 14.49
C ASN A 3 2.51 -3.72 14.05
N ALA A 4 2.74 -3.59 12.75
CA ALA A 4 3.39 -2.43 12.15
C ALA A 4 2.39 -1.26 12.01
N LEU A 5 1.12 -1.58 11.74
CA LEU A 5 0.05 -0.59 11.64
C LEU A 5 -1.24 -1.16 12.24
N GLU A 6 -1.98 -0.31 12.94
CA GLU A 6 -3.30 -0.63 13.49
C GLU A 6 -4.26 0.51 13.16
N LEU A 7 -5.39 0.17 12.56
CA LEU A 7 -6.51 1.07 12.36
C LEU A 7 -7.67 0.65 13.26
N ARG A 8 -8.29 1.60 13.94
CA ARG A 8 -9.44 1.36 14.80
C ARG A 8 -10.51 2.43 14.57
N GLY A 9 -11.66 2.01 14.05
CA GLY A 9 -12.83 2.87 13.90
C GLY A 9 -12.64 4.04 12.94
N LEU A 10 -11.76 3.94 11.93
CA LEU A 10 -11.47 5.06 11.04
C LEU A 10 -12.70 5.43 10.22
N CYS A 11 -13.16 6.68 10.37
CA CYS A 11 -14.34 7.20 9.69
C CYS A 11 -14.00 8.45 8.88
N LYS A 12 -14.65 8.59 7.71
CA LYS A 12 -14.59 9.82 6.90
C LYS A 12 -15.85 9.99 6.08
N ASN A 13 -16.50 11.14 6.23
CA ASN A 13 -17.73 11.46 5.50
C ASN A 13 -17.44 12.44 4.36
N TYR A 14 -17.92 12.09 3.18
CA TYR A 14 -18.02 12.97 2.02
C TYR A 14 -19.48 12.98 1.52
N PRO A 15 -19.92 13.98 0.75
CA PRO A 15 -21.28 14.04 0.26
C PRO A 15 -21.75 12.79 -0.52
N ALA A 16 -20.84 12.15 -1.26
CA ALA A 16 -21.13 11.00 -2.10
C ALA A 16 -20.53 9.68 -1.59
N PHE A 17 -19.77 9.68 -0.48
CA PHE A 17 -19.07 8.50 -0.01
C PHE A 17 -18.73 8.60 1.48
N THR A 18 -18.80 7.48 2.20
CA THR A 18 -18.43 7.42 3.62
C THR A 18 -17.53 6.23 3.89
N LEU A 19 -16.39 6.45 4.56
CA LEU A 19 -15.67 5.40 5.27
C LEU A 19 -16.36 5.16 6.61
N LYS A 20 -16.68 3.88 6.90
CA LYS A 20 -17.48 3.47 8.06
C LYS A 20 -16.68 2.49 8.91
N ASP A 21 -16.18 2.95 10.05
CA ASP A 21 -15.55 2.09 11.07
C ASP A 21 -14.46 1.16 10.50
N VAL A 22 -13.56 1.72 9.67
CA VAL A 22 -12.49 0.93 9.05
C VAL A 22 -11.48 0.53 10.10
N SER A 23 -11.41 -0.78 10.39
CA SER A 23 -10.55 -1.38 11.41
C SER A 23 -9.84 -2.62 10.86
N PHE A 24 -8.52 -2.61 10.85
CA PHE A 24 -7.68 -3.77 10.48
C PHE A 24 -6.24 -3.56 10.96
N ASP A 25 -5.45 -4.63 10.87
CA ASP A 25 -4.05 -4.66 11.28
C ASP A 25 -3.12 -5.01 10.13
N VAL A 26 -1.90 -4.47 10.20
CA VAL A 26 -0.75 -4.91 9.40
C VAL A 26 0.27 -5.53 10.33
N PRO A 27 0.40 -6.86 10.38
CA PRO A 27 1.40 -7.51 11.21
C PRO A 27 2.83 -7.13 10.79
N GLN A 28 3.75 -7.10 11.75
CA GLN A 28 5.18 -6.91 11.43
C GLN A 28 5.71 -8.05 10.57
N GLY A 29 6.52 -7.71 9.57
CA GLY A 29 7.09 -8.69 8.63
C GLY A 29 6.11 -9.18 7.57
N ALA A 30 4.88 -8.65 7.51
CA ALA A 30 3.85 -9.10 6.59
C ALA A 30 3.75 -8.22 5.34
N VAL A 31 3.29 -8.84 4.25
CA VAL A 31 2.70 -8.15 3.11
C VAL A 31 1.18 -8.27 3.24
N VAL A 32 0.51 -7.13 3.42
CA VAL A 32 -0.95 -7.05 3.52
C VAL A 32 -1.51 -6.42 2.25
N GLY A 33 -2.36 -7.15 1.57
CA GLY A 33 -3.12 -6.66 0.43
C GLY A 33 -4.39 -5.97 0.87
N PHE A 34 -4.54 -4.68 0.52
CA PHE A 34 -5.75 -3.90 0.77
C PHE A 34 -6.60 -3.88 -0.48
N ILE A 35 -7.55 -4.81 -0.56
CA ILE A 35 -8.32 -5.06 -1.78
C ILE A 35 -9.73 -4.48 -1.70
N GLY A 36 -10.27 -4.10 -2.86
CA GLY A 36 -11.63 -3.63 -3.06
C GLY A 36 -11.79 -2.95 -4.41
N ARG A 37 -13.02 -2.78 -4.85
CA ARG A 37 -13.33 -2.09 -6.12
C ARG A 37 -12.85 -0.63 -6.12
N ASN A 38 -12.79 -0.05 -7.30
CA ASN A 38 -12.58 1.39 -7.43
C ASN A 38 -13.72 2.14 -6.74
N GLY A 39 -13.38 3.15 -5.91
CA GLY A 39 -14.34 3.87 -5.08
C GLY A 39 -14.70 3.21 -3.75
N ALA A 40 -14.23 1.98 -3.44
CA ALA A 40 -14.52 1.32 -2.15
C ALA A 40 -13.92 2.01 -0.92
N GLY A 41 -12.94 2.93 -1.11
CA GLY A 41 -12.34 3.68 -0.01
C GLY A 41 -10.84 3.44 0.22
N LYS A 42 -10.18 2.61 -0.59
CA LYS A 42 -8.75 2.25 -0.44
C LYS A 42 -7.85 3.49 -0.32
N SER A 43 -7.84 4.34 -1.36
CA SER A 43 -6.99 5.55 -1.37
C SER A 43 -7.38 6.56 -0.29
N THR A 44 -8.67 6.65 0.08
CA THR A 44 -9.11 7.51 1.18
C THR A 44 -8.56 7.01 2.51
N THR A 45 -8.58 5.70 2.76
CA THR A 45 -7.99 5.08 3.95
C THR A 45 -6.48 5.35 4.01
N LEU A 46 -5.75 5.09 2.93
CA LEU A 46 -4.30 5.34 2.87
C LEU A 46 -3.97 6.83 3.10
N LYS A 47 -4.71 7.73 2.46
CA LYS A 47 -4.54 9.18 2.67
C LYS A 47 -4.87 9.62 4.09
N SER A 48 -5.83 8.97 4.76
CA SER A 48 -6.15 9.24 6.16
C SER A 48 -5.05 8.75 7.10
N ILE A 49 -4.46 7.58 6.84
CA ILE A 49 -3.27 7.07 7.56
C ILE A 49 -2.12 8.08 7.48
N LEU A 50 -1.89 8.63 6.28
CA LEU A 50 -0.81 9.59 6.00
C LEU A 50 -1.07 11.01 6.51
N GLY A 51 -2.26 11.29 7.07
CA GLY A 51 -2.66 12.64 7.47
C GLY A 51 -2.96 13.59 6.30
N LEU A 52 -2.99 13.09 5.05
CA LEU A 52 -3.36 13.87 3.86
C LEU A 52 -4.87 14.13 3.78
N VAL A 53 -5.66 13.31 4.43
CA VAL A 53 -7.09 13.47 4.66
C VAL A 53 -7.33 13.39 6.16
N HIS A 54 -7.99 14.38 6.72
CA HIS A 54 -8.36 14.39 8.14
C HIS A 54 -9.57 13.48 8.35
N PRO A 55 -9.43 12.36 9.08
CA PRO A 55 -10.56 11.52 9.41
C PRO A 55 -11.49 12.22 10.41
N ASP A 56 -12.78 11.88 10.35
CA ASP A 56 -13.81 12.42 11.24
C ASP A 56 -13.87 11.65 12.58
N GLY A 57 -13.28 10.45 12.64
CA GLY A 57 -13.19 9.61 13.82
C GLY A 57 -12.19 8.47 13.65
N GLY A 58 -11.94 7.77 14.75
CA GLY A 58 -11.01 6.65 14.81
C GLY A 58 -9.56 7.05 15.11
N GLU A 59 -8.73 6.03 15.27
CA GLU A 59 -7.31 6.20 15.55
C GLU A 59 -6.45 5.32 14.63
N VAL A 60 -5.22 5.77 14.40
CA VAL A 60 -4.19 5.05 13.67
C VAL A 60 -2.95 4.96 14.54
N ARG A 61 -2.44 3.76 14.74
CA ARG A 61 -1.18 3.50 15.45
C ARG A 61 -0.17 2.87 14.51
N CYS A 62 1.06 3.35 14.56
CA CYS A 62 2.17 2.78 13.84
C CYS A 62 3.23 2.32 14.85
N PHE A 63 3.60 1.04 14.82
CA PHE A 63 4.47 0.40 15.81
C PHE A 63 4.05 0.70 17.27
N GLY A 64 2.73 0.68 17.53
CA GLY A 64 2.13 0.93 18.83
C GLY A 64 1.99 2.40 19.24
N GLN A 65 2.51 3.35 18.45
CA GLN A 65 2.43 4.79 18.72
C GLN A 65 1.30 5.45 17.91
N ASP A 66 0.53 6.34 18.53
CA ASP A 66 -0.47 7.14 17.82
C ASP A 66 0.21 8.08 16.81
N VAL A 67 -0.18 7.96 15.54
CA VAL A 67 0.47 8.69 14.43
C VAL A 67 0.27 10.22 14.51
N ARG A 68 -0.76 10.70 15.19
CA ARG A 68 -1.01 12.15 15.36
C ARG A 68 -0.14 12.75 16.45
N GLN A 69 0.17 11.97 17.49
CA GLN A 69 1.02 12.40 18.59
C GLN A 69 2.50 12.29 18.27
N HIS A 70 2.86 11.37 17.37
CA HIS A 70 4.24 11.04 16.97
C HIS A 70 4.43 11.18 15.45
N GLU A 71 3.96 12.31 14.88
CA GLU A 71 3.91 12.51 13.42
C GLU A 71 5.29 12.44 12.75
N ARG A 72 6.32 12.99 13.41
CA ARG A 72 7.69 12.98 12.87
C ARG A 72 8.24 11.56 12.81
N GLU A 73 8.19 10.83 13.91
CA GLU A 73 8.66 9.45 14.02
C GLU A 73 7.90 8.53 13.06
N PHE A 74 6.59 8.76 12.93
CA PHE A 74 5.78 8.06 11.95
C PHE A 74 6.28 8.31 10.53
N LYS A 75 6.46 9.57 10.12
CA LYS A 75 6.93 9.94 8.77
C LYS A 75 8.32 9.42 8.47
N GLU A 76 9.22 9.37 9.47
CA GLU A 76 10.55 8.78 9.32
C GLU A 76 10.51 7.25 9.18
N SER A 77 9.50 6.59 9.75
CA SER A 77 9.38 5.11 9.74
C SER A 77 8.68 4.55 8.50
N ILE A 78 8.06 5.39 7.69
CA ILE A 78 7.26 4.94 6.54
C ILE A 78 7.88 5.30 5.20
N GLY A 79 7.70 4.42 4.22
CA GLY A 79 7.92 4.70 2.80
C GLY A 79 6.60 4.75 2.06
N VAL A 80 6.43 5.70 1.16
CA VAL A 80 5.14 5.96 0.52
C VAL A 80 5.27 5.94 -1.00
N VAL A 81 4.39 5.18 -1.66
CA VAL A 81 4.18 5.23 -3.11
C VAL A 81 2.70 5.46 -3.35
N LEU A 82 2.32 6.67 -3.73
CA LEU A 82 0.94 7.01 -4.07
C LEU A 82 0.74 6.99 -5.58
N GLY A 83 -0.26 6.25 -6.03
CA GLY A 83 -0.68 6.22 -7.42
C GLY A 83 -1.17 7.60 -7.89
N GLY A 84 -0.89 7.92 -9.16
CA GLY A 84 -1.38 9.16 -9.79
C GLY A 84 -0.70 10.45 -9.36
N ILE A 85 0.32 10.40 -8.52
CA ILE A 85 1.12 11.58 -8.18
C ILE A 85 2.33 11.66 -9.11
N ASP A 86 2.27 12.57 -10.05
CA ASP A 86 3.44 12.95 -10.86
C ASP A 86 4.39 13.82 -10.01
N PHE A 87 5.33 13.16 -9.37
CA PHE A 87 6.30 13.76 -8.48
C PHE A 87 7.33 14.55 -9.29
N TYR A 88 7.06 15.84 -9.54
CA TYR A 88 7.95 16.73 -10.29
C TYR A 88 8.47 16.14 -11.63
N PRO A 89 7.61 15.83 -12.60
CA PRO A 89 7.98 15.00 -13.76
C PRO A 89 9.14 15.56 -14.57
N LYS A 90 9.29 16.90 -14.64
CA LYS A 90 10.36 17.57 -15.39
C LYS A 90 11.67 17.74 -14.62
N LYS A 91 11.74 17.32 -13.36
CA LYS A 91 13.00 17.36 -12.57
C LYS A 91 13.77 16.08 -12.75
N LYS A 92 15.10 16.19 -12.65
CA LYS A 92 15.98 15.01 -12.64
C LYS A 92 15.78 14.22 -11.37
N VAL A 93 15.93 12.91 -11.45
CA VAL A 93 15.91 11.97 -10.32
C VAL A 93 16.85 12.48 -9.21
N ARG A 94 18.11 12.80 -9.53
CA ARG A 94 19.08 13.34 -8.58
C ARG A 94 18.57 14.58 -7.84
N THR A 95 17.91 15.52 -8.56
CA THR A 95 17.41 16.75 -7.93
C THR A 95 16.36 16.47 -6.89
N ILE A 96 15.47 15.50 -7.17
CA ILE A 96 14.43 15.08 -6.23
C ILE A 96 15.04 14.37 -5.04
N THR A 97 15.98 13.46 -5.27
CA THR A 97 16.70 12.77 -4.20
C THR A 97 17.44 13.75 -3.29
N ASP A 98 18.14 14.75 -3.86
CA ASP A 98 18.86 15.77 -3.09
C ASP A 98 17.96 16.60 -2.18
N VAL A 99 16.70 16.77 -2.54
CA VAL A 99 15.69 17.41 -1.68
C VAL A 99 15.16 16.41 -0.65
N THR A 100 14.77 15.21 -1.10
CA THR A 100 14.13 14.18 -0.27
C THR A 100 15.02 13.77 0.90
N ARG A 101 16.31 13.49 0.66
CA ARG A 101 17.25 13.03 1.70
C ARG A 101 17.41 14.01 2.88
N ARG A 102 17.07 15.30 2.68
CA ARG A 102 17.18 16.32 3.74
C ARG A 102 16.08 16.22 4.80
N PHE A 103 15.01 15.46 4.50
CA PHE A 103 13.89 15.25 5.42
C PHE A 103 14.08 14.03 6.32
N TYR A 104 15.12 13.21 6.08
CA TYR A 104 15.33 11.96 6.81
C TYR A 104 16.68 11.94 7.50
N ASP A 105 16.65 11.82 8.83
CA ASP A 105 17.89 11.77 9.64
C ASP A 105 18.65 10.45 9.40
N ASN A 106 17.95 9.37 9.05
CA ASN A 106 18.48 8.02 8.84
C ASN A 106 18.75 7.69 7.36
N TRP A 107 19.04 8.71 6.53
CA TRP A 107 19.37 8.48 5.12
C TRP A 107 20.70 7.74 4.97
N ASP A 108 20.67 6.67 4.18
CA ASP A 108 21.82 5.82 3.86
C ASP A 108 22.16 5.95 2.37
N GLU A 109 23.23 6.68 2.08
CA GLU A 109 23.66 6.96 0.71
C GLU A 109 24.18 5.70 0.00
N GLU A 110 24.76 4.73 0.73
CA GLU A 110 25.25 3.49 0.14
C GLU A 110 24.07 2.60 -0.30
N LYS A 111 23.04 2.50 0.53
CA LYS A 111 21.80 1.82 0.17
C LYS A 111 21.11 2.47 -1.02
N TYR A 112 21.08 3.82 -1.06
CA TYR A 112 20.49 4.53 -2.18
C TYR A 112 21.20 4.17 -3.50
N ARG A 113 22.51 4.22 -3.53
CA ARG A 113 23.29 3.84 -4.72
C ARG A 113 23.10 2.38 -5.11
N TYR A 114 23.07 1.48 -4.13
CA TYR A 114 22.76 0.07 -4.34
C TYR A 114 21.42 -0.12 -5.03
N TYR A 115 20.34 0.52 -4.53
CA TYR A 115 19.01 0.40 -5.13
C TYR A 115 18.92 1.03 -6.51
N LEU A 116 19.60 2.14 -6.77
CA LEU A 116 19.66 2.71 -8.13
C LEU A 116 20.28 1.74 -9.13
N GLN A 117 21.38 1.08 -8.73
CA GLN A 117 22.02 0.07 -9.57
C GLN A 117 21.12 -1.15 -9.77
N LEU A 118 20.55 -1.69 -8.69
CA LEU A 118 19.66 -2.84 -8.73
C LEU A 118 18.44 -2.60 -9.63
N PHE A 119 17.88 -1.40 -9.60
CA PHE A 119 16.69 -1.03 -10.36
C PHE A 119 17.02 -0.39 -11.73
N HIS A 120 18.29 -0.32 -12.10
CA HIS A 120 18.77 0.30 -13.34
C HIS A 120 18.28 1.73 -13.55
N ILE A 121 18.26 2.54 -12.49
CA ILE A 121 17.80 3.93 -12.52
C ILE A 121 18.97 4.87 -12.75
N ASP A 122 18.89 5.61 -13.87
CA ASP A 122 19.83 6.69 -14.18
C ASP A 122 19.36 8.00 -13.54
N GLU A 123 20.06 8.46 -12.52
CA GLU A 123 19.73 9.67 -11.78
C GLU A 123 19.85 10.98 -12.57
N THR A 124 20.49 10.94 -13.75
CA THR A 124 20.59 12.10 -14.64
C THR A 124 19.35 12.33 -15.47
N LYS A 125 18.47 11.29 -15.60
CA LYS A 125 17.20 11.37 -16.30
C LYS A 125 16.17 12.16 -15.51
N ARG A 126 15.21 12.72 -16.24
CA ARG A 126 14.00 13.30 -15.63
C ARG A 126 13.04 12.18 -15.25
N VAL A 127 12.17 12.44 -14.26
CA VAL A 127 11.18 11.46 -13.82
C VAL A 127 10.21 11.07 -14.94
N ASP A 128 9.83 12.01 -15.82
CA ASP A 128 8.97 11.74 -16.99
C ASP A 128 9.62 10.82 -18.05
N GLN A 129 10.93 10.60 -17.98
CA GLN A 129 11.67 9.68 -18.86
C GLN A 129 11.77 8.27 -18.28
N LEU A 130 11.36 8.06 -17.04
CA LEU A 130 11.28 6.73 -16.43
C LEU A 130 9.98 6.04 -16.85
N SER A 131 10.03 4.71 -17.09
CA SER A 131 8.80 3.93 -17.23
C SER A 131 7.98 3.96 -15.91
N SER A 132 6.70 3.60 -15.97
CA SER A 132 5.86 3.52 -14.77
C SER A 132 6.48 2.59 -13.70
N GLY A 133 6.96 1.42 -14.09
CA GLY A 133 7.65 0.50 -13.18
C GLY A 133 8.93 1.07 -12.59
N MET A 134 9.75 1.76 -13.40
CA MET A 134 10.96 2.43 -12.89
C MET A 134 10.63 3.56 -11.90
N ARG A 135 9.52 4.28 -12.08
CA ARG A 135 9.08 5.31 -11.12
C ARG A 135 8.73 4.69 -9.77
N VAL A 136 7.99 3.59 -9.76
CA VAL A 136 7.67 2.86 -8.52
C VAL A 136 8.95 2.35 -7.86
N LYS A 137 9.85 1.72 -8.61
CA LYS A 137 11.16 1.25 -8.12
C LYS A 137 12.00 2.41 -7.56
N TYR A 138 11.97 3.59 -8.18
CA TYR A 138 12.65 4.78 -7.67
C TYR A 138 12.08 5.25 -6.31
N LEU A 139 10.76 5.32 -6.18
CA LEU A 139 10.13 5.68 -4.92
C LEU A 139 10.43 4.64 -3.81
N LEU A 140 10.48 3.35 -4.17
CA LEU A 140 10.94 2.31 -3.24
C LEU A 140 12.42 2.48 -2.87
N ALA A 141 13.29 2.84 -3.83
CA ALA A 141 14.69 3.13 -3.53
C ALA A 141 14.83 4.26 -2.51
N LEU A 142 14.07 5.35 -2.65
CA LEU A 142 14.04 6.44 -1.65
C LEU A 142 13.60 5.91 -0.28
N ALA A 143 12.47 5.17 -0.22
CA ALA A 143 11.92 4.64 1.02
C ALA A 143 12.88 3.69 1.74
N LEU A 144 13.52 2.80 1.00
CA LEU A 144 14.47 1.83 1.56
C LEU A 144 15.79 2.49 1.99
N SER A 145 16.14 3.63 1.38
CA SER A 145 17.36 4.37 1.71
C SER A 145 17.28 5.16 3.00
N HIS A 146 16.08 5.54 3.47
CA HIS A 146 15.91 6.11 4.81
C HIS A 146 15.43 5.08 5.85
N ASN A 147 15.60 3.79 5.55
CA ASN A 147 15.27 2.67 6.44
C ASN A 147 13.79 2.60 6.85
N ALA A 148 12.87 2.94 5.95
CA ALA A 148 11.44 2.76 6.19
C ALA A 148 11.12 1.33 6.63
N ARG A 149 10.35 1.20 7.71
CA ARG A 149 9.94 -0.09 8.30
C ARG A 149 8.55 -0.52 7.82
N LEU A 150 7.72 0.44 7.39
CA LEU A 150 6.40 0.19 6.82
C LEU A 150 6.30 0.89 5.46
N LEU A 151 5.96 0.14 4.41
CA LEU A 151 5.69 0.69 3.09
C LEU A 151 4.18 0.78 2.86
N LEU A 152 3.70 1.97 2.50
CA LEU A 152 2.31 2.26 2.17
C LEU A 152 2.20 2.55 0.67
N LEU A 153 1.61 1.64 -0.09
CA LEU A 153 1.63 1.68 -1.55
C LEU A 153 0.19 1.72 -2.08
N ASP A 154 -0.15 2.78 -2.84
CA ASP A 154 -1.47 2.91 -3.46
C ASP A 154 -1.41 2.52 -4.93
N GLU A 155 -2.03 1.38 -5.28
CA GLU A 155 -2.09 0.80 -6.63
C GLU A 155 -0.71 0.71 -7.33
N PRO A 156 0.34 0.17 -6.67
CA PRO A 156 1.72 0.24 -7.18
C PRO A 156 1.95 -0.55 -8.46
N THR A 157 1.11 -1.54 -8.75
CA THR A 157 1.19 -2.43 -9.91
C THR A 157 0.27 -2.01 -11.06
N SER A 158 -0.59 -1.02 -10.81
CA SER A 158 -1.56 -0.56 -11.80
C SER A 158 -0.88 0.08 -13.01
N GLY A 159 -1.30 -0.33 -14.22
CA GLY A 159 -0.75 0.20 -15.48
C GLY A 159 0.67 -0.27 -15.80
N LEU A 160 1.20 -1.26 -15.08
CA LEU A 160 2.45 -1.93 -15.44
C LEU A 160 2.18 -3.04 -16.45
N ASP A 161 3.17 -3.28 -17.32
CA ASP A 161 3.20 -4.49 -18.13
C ASP A 161 3.37 -5.74 -17.26
N PRO A 162 3.02 -6.95 -17.75
CA PRO A 162 3.05 -8.17 -16.95
C PRO A 162 4.42 -8.49 -16.33
N VAL A 163 5.52 -8.22 -17.04
CA VAL A 163 6.87 -8.50 -16.55
C VAL A 163 7.25 -7.56 -15.43
N SER A 164 7.08 -6.25 -15.62
CA SER A 164 7.35 -5.23 -14.60
C SER A 164 6.50 -5.44 -13.35
N ARG A 165 5.25 -5.93 -13.51
CA ARG A 165 4.36 -6.26 -12.40
C ARG A 165 4.89 -7.45 -11.60
N ASP A 166 5.29 -8.51 -12.27
CA ASP A 166 5.82 -9.72 -11.63
C ASP A 166 7.10 -9.42 -10.84
N GLU A 167 8.04 -8.71 -11.45
CA GLU A 167 9.25 -8.23 -10.79
C GLU A 167 8.96 -7.40 -9.53
N LEU A 168 7.94 -6.54 -9.57
CA LEU A 168 7.57 -5.70 -8.42
C LEU A 168 6.96 -6.53 -7.28
N VAL A 169 6.14 -7.51 -7.60
CA VAL A 169 5.53 -8.43 -6.63
C VAL A 169 6.61 -9.30 -5.96
N GLU A 170 7.58 -9.80 -6.73
CA GLU A 170 8.73 -10.52 -6.16
C GLU A 170 9.59 -9.62 -5.26
N LEU A 171 9.79 -8.36 -5.66
CA LEU A 171 10.49 -7.38 -4.84
C LEU A 171 9.78 -7.16 -3.49
N PHE A 172 8.45 -7.13 -3.43
CA PHE A 172 7.71 -7.02 -2.17
C PHE A 172 8.02 -8.18 -1.23
N ARG A 173 8.06 -9.41 -1.75
CA ARG A 173 8.44 -10.59 -0.95
C ARG A 173 9.88 -10.48 -0.43
N ALA A 174 10.80 -10.03 -1.28
CA ALA A 174 12.20 -9.85 -0.89
C ALA A 174 12.38 -8.77 0.20
N ILE A 175 11.62 -7.68 0.12
CA ILE A 175 11.68 -6.58 1.10
C ILE A 175 11.27 -7.04 2.50
N VAL A 176 10.30 -7.93 2.63
CA VAL A 176 9.80 -8.41 3.94
C VAL A 176 10.48 -9.68 4.42
N ALA A 177 11.35 -10.30 3.64
CA ALA A 177 11.93 -11.61 3.91
C ALA A 177 12.74 -11.68 5.22
N ASP A 178 13.32 -10.56 5.65
CA ASP A 178 14.07 -10.44 6.91
C ASP A 178 13.16 -10.21 8.14
N GLY A 179 11.85 -10.05 7.95
CA GLY A 179 10.87 -9.76 9.00
C GLY A 179 10.95 -8.35 9.59
N GLN A 180 11.87 -7.51 9.10
CA GLN A 180 12.07 -6.16 9.65
C GLN A 180 11.13 -5.12 9.02
N ARG A 181 10.63 -5.39 7.83
CA ARG A 181 9.76 -4.50 7.07
C ARG A 181 8.41 -5.10 6.83
N SER A 182 7.41 -4.23 6.73
CA SER A 182 6.04 -4.60 6.41
C SER A 182 5.54 -3.79 5.22
N ILE A 183 4.59 -4.33 4.49
CA ILE A 183 4.00 -3.66 3.32
C ILE A 183 2.48 -3.69 3.46
N LEU A 184 1.84 -2.54 3.29
CA LEU A 184 0.42 -2.41 3.01
C LEU A 184 0.28 -1.85 1.60
N PHE A 185 -0.27 -2.62 0.67
CA PHE A 185 -0.50 -2.12 -0.67
C PHE A 185 -1.96 -2.28 -1.09
N SER A 186 -2.52 -1.21 -1.66
CA SER A 186 -3.84 -1.27 -2.25
C SER A 186 -3.78 -1.85 -3.66
N THR A 187 -4.75 -2.66 -4.00
CA THR A 187 -4.90 -3.18 -5.35
C THR A 187 -6.34 -3.60 -5.63
N HIS A 188 -6.69 -3.71 -6.89
CA HIS A 188 -7.89 -4.39 -7.38
C HIS A 188 -7.52 -5.66 -8.19
N ILE A 189 -6.23 -6.03 -8.23
CA ILE A 189 -5.68 -7.15 -8.98
C ILE A 189 -5.39 -8.30 -8.02
N THR A 190 -6.24 -9.31 -8.04
CA THR A 190 -6.19 -10.48 -7.14
C THR A 190 -4.95 -11.32 -7.31
N SER A 191 -4.46 -11.47 -8.54
CA SER A 191 -3.26 -12.25 -8.85
C SER A 191 -1.98 -11.71 -8.21
N ASP A 192 -1.90 -10.40 -7.93
CA ASP A 192 -0.76 -9.82 -7.22
C ASP A 192 -0.76 -10.25 -5.74
N LEU A 193 -1.96 -10.33 -5.15
CA LEU A 193 -2.13 -10.78 -3.76
C LEU A 193 -1.75 -12.24 -3.61
N GLU A 194 -2.24 -13.10 -4.49
CA GLU A 194 -1.94 -14.55 -4.46
C GLU A 194 -0.45 -14.84 -4.51
N LYS A 195 0.31 -13.96 -5.18
CA LYS A 195 1.77 -14.11 -5.31
C LYS A 195 2.56 -13.67 -4.09
N CYS A 196 2.15 -12.60 -3.39
CA CYS A 196 3.01 -12.00 -2.36
C CYS A 196 2.34 -11.72 -1.02
N ALA A 197 1.01 -11.61 -0.95
CA ALA A 197 0.35 -11.24 0.29
C ALA A 197 0.27 -12.43 1.25
N SER A 198 0.61 -12.19 2.52
CA SER A 198 0.34 -13.11 3.62
C SER A 198 -1.01 -12.85 4.29
N HIS A 199 -1.47 -11.59 4.22
CA HIS A 199 -2.73 -11.13 4.80
C HIS A 199 -3.50 -10.29 3.81
N ILE A 200 -4.81 -10.21 4.05
CA ILE A 200 -5.75 -9.44 3.23
C ILE A 200 -6.63 -8.58 4.14
N ALA A 201 -6.89 -7.35 3.72
CA ALA A 201 -7.95 -6.51 4.23
C ALA A 201 -8.88 -6.16 3.07
N PHE A 202 -10.09 -6.71 3.06
CA PHE A 202 -11.06 -6.51 2.00
C PHE A 202 -12.03 -5.39 2.39
N ILE A 203 -11.97 -4.28 1.67
CA ILE A 203 -12.88 -3.14 1.86
C ILE A 203 -13.98 -3.15 0.80
N LYS A 204 -15.22 -2.95 1.24
CA LYS A 204 -16.41 -2.89 0.39
C LYS A 204 -17.34 -1.78 0.90
N ASN A 205 -17.81 -0.91 0.00
CA ASN A 205 -18.73 0.19 0.33
C ASN A 205 -18.31 1.04 1.54
N GLY A 206 -17.02 1.30 1.68
CA GLY A 206 -16.45 2.11 2.76
C GLY A 206 -16.25 1.40 4.09
N ALA A 207 -16.49 0.09 4.19
CA ALA A 207 -16.29 -0.70 5.41
C ALA A 207 -15.41 -1.93 5.15
N ILE A 208 -14.71 -2.41 6.19
CA ILE A 208 -13.98 -3.67 6.09
C ILE A 208 -15.00 -4.82 6.08
N PHE A 209 -15.01 -5.56 4.99
CA PHE A 209 -15.81 -6.77 4.83
C PHE A 209 -15.15 -7.94 5.57
N HIS A 210 -13.83 -8.10 5.41
CA HIS A 210 -13.04 -9.14 6.07
C HIS A 210 -11.57 -8.73 6.16
N SER A 211 -10.90 -9.12 7.25
CA SER A 211 -9.45 -8.96 7.41
C SER A 211 -8.88 -10.15 8.16
N SER A 212 -7.94 -10.87 7.53
CA SER A 212 -7.28 -12.06 8.11
C SER A 212 -6.02 -12.43 7.31
N SER A 213 -5.36 -13.53 7.66
CA SER A 213 -4.42 -14.16 6.74
C SER A 213 -5.12 -14.63 5.47
N VAL A 214 -4.39 -14.69 4.35
CA VAL A 214 -4.93 -15.20 3.07
C VAL A 214 -5.43 -16.63 3.24
N ALA A 215 -4.74 -17.47 4.02
CA ALA A 215 -5.16 -18.85 4.27
C ALA A 215 -6.50 -18.94 5.02
N GLU A 216 -6.71 -18.12 6.05
CA GLU A 216 -7.97 -18.04 6.78
C GLU A 216 -9.10 -17.48 5.90
N PHE A 217 -8.81 -16.47 5.08
CA PHE A 217 -9.77 -15.93 4.12
C PHE A 217 -10.23 -17.00 3.12
N MET A 218 -9.29 -17.71 2.51
CA MET A 218 -9.60 -18.82 1.58
C MET A 218 -10.44 -19.93 2.25
N ALA A 219 -10.09 -20.29 3.48
CA ALA A 219 -10.83 -21.31 4.25
C ALA A 219 -12.25 -20.83 4.61
N ALA A 220 -12.42 -19.57 5.01
CA ALA A 220 -13.72 -19.01 5.38
C ALA A 220 -14.72 -18.91 4.22
N TYR A 221 -14.22 -18.83 2.99
CA TYR A 221 -15.03 -18.66 1.78
C TYR A 221 -14.80 -19.76 0.74
N ALA A 222 -14.36 -20.94 1.15
CA ALA A 222 -14.08 -22.06 0.25
C ALA A 222 -15.30 -22.53 -0.55
N ASP A 223 -16.52 -22.29 -0.06
CA ASP A 223 -17.78 -22.56 -0.73
C ASP A 223 -18.09 -21.59 -1.90
N ARG A 224 -17.36 -20.48 -2.00
CA ARG A 224 -17.58 -19.39 -2.95
C ARG A 224 -16.67 -19.40 -4.16
N GLY A 225 -15.56 -20.13 -4.12
CA GLY A 225 -14.62 -20.25 -5.22
C GLY A 225 -13.30 -20.92 -4.84
N ALA A 226 -12.58 -21.40 -5.84
CA ALA A 226 -11.30 -22.06 -5.65
C ALA A 226 -10.13 -21.08 -5.58
N THR A 227 -10.29 -19.88 -6.13
CA THR A 227 -9.27 -18.82 -6.16
C THR A 227 -9.72 -17.59 -5.38
N LEU A 228 -8.78 -16.75 -5.00
CA LEU A 228 -9.07 -15.46 -4.36
C LEU A 228 -9.97 -14.60 -5.25
N GLU A 229 -9.75 -14.63 -6.56
CA GLU A 229 -10.55 -13.91 -7.55
C GLU A 229 -12.01 -14.38 -7.55
N ASP A 230 -12.24 -15.70 -7.60
CA ASP A 230 -13.59 -16.27 -7.58
C ASP A 230 -14.38 -15.83 -6.34
N ILE A 231 -13.72 -15.88 -5.18
CA ILE A 231 -14.33 -15.50 -3.90
C ILE A 231 -14.71 -14.03 -3.92
N ILE A 232 -13.79 -13.14 -4.31
CA ILE A 232 -14.02 -11.69 -4.34
C ILE A 232 -15.13 -11.34 -5.33
N VAL A 233 -15.10 -11.93 -6.52
CA VAL A 233 -16.16 -11.75 -7.54
C VAL A 233 -17.51 -12.23 -7.01
N SER A 234 -17.57 -13.38 -6.34
CA SER A 234 -18.79 -13.91 -5.73
C SER A 234 -19.35 -12.97 -4.64
N VAL A 235 -18.48 -12.44 -3.78
CA VAL A 235 -18.88 -11.49 -2.73
C VAL A 235 -19.41 -10.18 -3.32
N GLU A 236 -18.76 -9.68 -4.39
CA GLU A 236 -19.15 -8.43 -5.04
C GLU A 236 -20.47 -8.56 -5.83
N ARG A 237 -20.74 -9.71 -6.47
CA ARG A 237 -21.96 -9.94 -7.29
C ARG A 237 -23.23 -10.07 -6.48
N ARG A 238 -23.21 -10.69 -5.31
CA ARG A 238 -24.45 -10.93 -4.50
C ARG A 238 -25.23 -9.65 -4.17
N GLU A 239 -24.59 -8.49 -4.06
CA GLU A 239 -25.31 -7.22 -3.85
C GLU A 239 -25.94 -6.65 -5.13
N LEU A 240 -25.44 -7.03 -6.30
CA LEU A 240 -26.09 -6.65 -7.56
C LEU A 240 -27.43 -7.39 -7.73
N ASP A 241 -27.48 -8.66 -7.28
CA ASP A 241 -28.70 -9.48 -7.36
C ASP A 241 -29.73 -9.10 -6.29
N GLU A 242 -29.29 -8.61 -5.11
CA GLU A 242 -30.20 -8.14 -4.04
C GLU A 242 -30.70 -6.71 -4.26
N GLY A 243 -30.02 -5.92 -5.12
CA GLY A 243 -30.34 -4.51 -5.41
C GLY A 243 -31.06 -4.27 -6.75
N VAL A 244 -31.14 -5.25 -7.62
CA VAL A 244 -31.78 -5.14 -8.93
C VAL A 244 -33.17 -5.81 -8.87
N ILE A 245 -34.12 -5.08 -8.34
CA ILE A 245 -35.55 -5.30 -8.71
C ILE A 245 -35.73 -4.54 -10.04
N ILE A 246 -35.66 -5.26 -11.16
CA ILE A 246 -36.11 -4.76 -12.46
C ILE A 246 -37.64 -4.90 -12.51
#